data_db39ce0b1a0b26ab34fd19f8fd4f72ce
#
_entry.id   db39ce0b1a0b26ab34fd19f8fd4f72ce
#
_cell.length_a   1.000
_cell.length_b   1.000
_cell.length_c   1.000
_cell.angle_alpha   90.00
_cell.angle_beta   90.00
_cell.angle_gamma   90.00
#
_symmetry.space_group_name_H-M   'P 1'
#
loop_
_entity.id
_entity.type
_entity.pdbx_description
1 polymer ?
#
loop_
_entity_poly.entity_id
_entity_poly.type
_entity_poly.pdbx_seq_one_letter_code
_entity_poly.pdbx_strand_id
1 'polypeptide(L)'
;MERGNSVRKLAATAVLLALVVAVMPAFGDEELVLIVSADSKILQLDSLEVRKLFLGLTVTHDGHRLRPVLNEANARINDIFLQNVVSMSDITYDRRLLRLALQQGRTQPTAFKDTSLLIQAVGADPNAVSYAWAKDVAHDSRVRIVRVLWQD
;
A
#
# COMPACT_ATOMS: atom_id res chain seq x y z
N MET A 1 -42.27 -29.58 64.25
CA MET A 1 -41.87 -30.69 63.34
C MET A 1 -42.10 -30.20 61.93
N GLU A 2 -41.21 -30.13 61.24
CA GLU A 2 -40.10 -30.47 60.42
C GLU A 2 -39.89 -29.36 59.42
N ARG A 3 -38.77 -28.78 59.43
CA ARG A 3 -37.62 -28.93 58.53
C ARG A 3 -37.99 -29.01 57.02
N GLY A 4 -37.88 -27.93 56.39
CA GLY A 4 -37.92 -27.81 54.94
C GLY A 4 -36.76 -27.00 54.40
N ASN A 5 -35.92 -27.64 53.74
CA ASN A 5 -34.68 -27.17 53.12
C ASN A 5 -34.86 -26.00 52.14
N SER A 6 -34.17 -24.91 52.40
CA SER A 6 -33.90 -23.84 51.45
C SER A 6 -32.94 -24.34 50.37
N VAL A 7 -33.43 -24.64 49.21
CA VAL A 7 -32.58 -24.85 48.03
C VAL A 7 -32.25 -23.48 47.46
N ARG A 8 -31.05 -23.01 47.76
CA ARG A 8 -30.46 -21.83 47.11
C ARG A 8 -30.19 -22.15 45.64
N LYS A 9 -31.02 -21.63 44.79
CA LYS A 9 -30.72 -21.61 43.34
C LYS A 9 -29.64 -20.56 43.09
N LEU A 10 -28.40 -21.00 43.01
CA LEU A 10 -27.30 -20.21 42.48
C LEU A 10 -27.52 -20.05 40.94
N ALA A 11 -27.98 -18.86 40.57
CA ALA A 11 -28.00 -18.45 39.19
C ALA A 11 -26.54 -18.15 38.78
N ALA A 12 -25.91 -19.08 38.09
CA ALA A 12 -24.63 -18.87 37.43
C ALA A 12 -24.86 -17.98 36.20
N THR A 13 -24.63 -16.72 36.37
CA THR A 13 -24.59 -15.77 35.24
C THR A 13 -23.28 -16.01 34.47
N ALA A 14 -23.34 -16.79 33.41
CA ALA A 14 -22.25 -16.96 32.52
C ALA A 14 -22.06 -15.67 31.69
N VAL A 15 -21.11 -14.85 32.08
CA VAL A 15 -20.66 -13.71 31.29
C VAL A 15 -19.86 -14.28 30.10
N LEU A 16 -20.51 -14.38 28.96
CA LEU A 16 -19.88 -14.73 27.70
C LEU A 16 -19.07 -13.51 27.19
N LEU A 17 -17.80 -13.46 27.59
CA LEU A 17 -16.87 -12.46 27.09
C LEU A 17 -16.56 -12.81 25.64
N ALA A 18 -17.28 -12.19 24.69
CA ALA A 18 -17.00 -12.32 23.27
C ALA A 18 -15.65 -11.64 22.98
N LEU A 19 -14.60 -12.44 22.90
CA LEU A 19 -13.29 -12.01 22.45
C LEU A 19 -13.39 -11.75 20.95
N VAL A 20 -13.63 -10.48 20.58
CA VAL A 20 -13.52 -10.04 19.18
C VAL A 20 -12.04 -10.04 18.85
N VAL A 21 -11.55 -11.16 18.34
CA VAL A 21 -10.23 -11.23 17.72
C VAL A 21 -10.35 -10.46 16.40
N ALA A 22 -9.86 -9.23 16.39
CA ALA A 22 -9.64 -8.49 15.15
C ALA A 22 -8.64 -9.30 14.33
N VAL A 23 -9.14 -10.00 13.33
CA VAL A 23 -8.31 -10.67 12.32
C VAL A 23 -7.67 -9.55 11.51
N MET A 24 -6.47 -9.11 11.93
CA MET A 24 -5.63 -8.28 11.10
C MET A 24 -5.20 -9.13 9.90
N PRO A 25 -5.37 -8.66 8.66
CA PRO A 25 -4.83 -9.36 7.51
C PRO A 25 -3.32 -9.50 7.74
N ALA A 26 -2.86 -10.74 7.87
CA ALA A 26 -1.42 -11.03 7.88
C ALA A 26 -0.95 -10.83 6.45
N PHE A 27 -0.39 -9.67 6.13
CA PHE A 27 0.36 -9.50 4.90
C PHE A 27 1.59 -10.38 4.99
N GLY A 28 1.85 -11.18 3.96
CA GLY A 28 3.05 -12.00 3.88
C GLY A 28 4.31 -11.12 3.96
N ASP A 29 5.38 -11.67 4.50
CA ASP A 29 6.65 -10.92 4.67
C ASP A 29 7.22 -10.41 3.34
N GLU A 30 6.78 -10.96 2.22
CA GLU A 30 7.25 -10.68 0.87
C GLU A 30 6.10 -10.29 -0.08
N GLU A 31 5.25 -9.40 0.34
CA GLU A 31 4.25 -8.78 -0.54
C GLU A 31 4.70 -7.37 -0.94
N LEU A 32 4.74 -7.12 -2.26
CA LEU A 32 4.89 -5.77 -2.80
C LEU A 32 3.51 -5.14 -2.96
N VAL A 33 3.30 -4.02 -2.30
CA VAL A 33 1.99 -3.34 -2.27
C VAL A 33 2.07 -1.92 -2.83
N LEU A 34 0.99 -1.49 -3.44
CA LEU A 34 0.79 -0.10 -3.86
C LEU A 34 0.31 0.72 -2.67
N ILE A 35 0.95 1.84 -2.44
CA ILE A 35 0.67 2.75 -1.33
C ILE A 35 0.32 4.14 -1.82
N VAL A 36 -0.55 4.78 -1.07
CA VAL A 36 -0.94 6.19 -1.23
C VAL A 36 -0.96 6.87 0.14
N SER A 37 -1.03 8.20 0.18
CA SER A 37 -1.26 8.93 1.44
C SER A 37 -2.51 8.42 2.15
N ALA A 38 -2.51 8.43 3.48
CA ALA A 38 -3.70 8.16 4.28
C ALA A 38 -4.85 9.14 3.96
N ASP A 39 -4.52 10.39 3.58
CA ASP A 39 -5.47 11.44 3.21
C ASP A 39 -5.89 11.38 1.74
N SER A 40 -5.35 10.44 0.96
CA SER A 40 -5.69 10.30 -0.45
C SER A 40 -7.14 9.85 -0.66
N LYS A 41 -7.79 10.36 -1.69
CA LYS A 41 -9.12 9.90 -2.13
C LYS A 41 -9.08 8.65 -2.99
N ILE A 42 -7.89 8.20 -3.39
CA ILE A 42 -7.71 7.00 -4.19
C ILE A 42 -8.06 5.78 -3.35
N LEU A 43 -9.18 5.14 -3.62
CA LEU A 43 -9.59 3.91 -2.92
C LEU A 43 -9.00 2.66 -3.58
N GLN A 44 -8.87 2.69 -4.89
CA GLN A 44 -8.38 1.58 -5.70
C GLN A 44 -7.79 2.11 -7.01
N LEU A 45 -6.78 1.43 -7.53
CA LEU A 45 -6.26 1.58 -8.89
C LEU A 45 -6.17 0.20 -9.52
N ASP A 46 -6.61 0.06 -10.77
CA ASP A 46 -6.46 -1.18 -11.48
C ASP A 46 -5.01 -1.38 -12.00
N SER A 47 -4.69 -2.58 -12.45
CA SER A 47 -3.32 -2.90 -12.90
C SER A 47 -2.90 -2.09 -14.11
N LEU A 48 -3.84 -1.73 -14.99
CA LEU A 48 -3.58 -0.95 -16.18
C LEU A 48 -3.31 0.52 -15.83
N GLU A 49 -4.07 1.09 -14.89
CA GLU A 49 -3.87 2.44 -14.39
C GLU A 49 -2.52 2.57 -13.69
N VAL A 50 -2.19 1.61 -12.81
CA VAL A 50 -0.87 1.55 -12.16
C VAL A 50 0.24 1.50 -13.20
N ARG A 51 0.14 0.59 -14.17
CA ARG A 51 1.14 0.48 -15.24
C ARG A 51 1.26 1.76 -16.06
N LYS A 52 0.15 2.38 -16.48
CA LYS A 52 0.13 3.65 -17.21
C LYS A 52 0.83 4.75 -16.42
N LEU A 53 0.51 4.86 -15.13
CA LEU A 53 1.07 5.86 -14.25
C LEU A 53 2.61 5.77 -14.20
N PHE A 54 3.13 4.58 -13.93
CA PHE A 54 4.57 4.39 -13.84
C PHE A 54 5.29 4.39 -15.20
N LEU A 55 4.58 4.12 -16.30
CA LEU A 55 5.10 4.33 -17.66
C LEU A 55 5.15 5.81 -18.09
N GLY A 56 4.82 6.73 -17.20
CA GLY A 56 4.85 8.16 -17.44
C GLY A 56 3.64 8.71 -18.18
N LEU A 57 2.56 7.94 -18.30
CA LEU A 57 1.30 8.43 -18.87
C LEU A 57 0.52 9.19 -17.80
N THR A 58 -0.31 10.14 -18.23
CA THR A 58 -1.18 10.87 -17.33
C THR A 58 -2.31 9.98 -16.85
N VAL A 59 -2.42 9.80 -15.55
CA VAL A 59 -3.55 9.17 -14.87
C VAL A 59 -4.16 10.19 -13.93
N THR A 60 -5.48 10.34 -13.97
CA THR A 60 -6.21 11.26 -13.10
C THR A 60 -7.23 10.50 -12.28
N HIS A 61 -7.41 10.92 -11.04
CA HIS A 61 -8.44 10.42 -10.15
C HIS A 61 -9.18 11.59 -9.51
N ASP A 62 -10.51 11.64 -9.63
CA ASP A 62 -11.34 12.78 -9.18
C ASP A 62 -10.85 14.15 -9.68
N GLY A 63 -10.40 14.22 -10.93
CA GLY A 63 -9.88 15.44 -11.54
C GLY A 63 -8.44 15.82 -11.15
N HIS A 64 -7.81 15.11 -10.23
CA HIS A 64 -6.44 15.32 -9.81
C HIS A 64 -5.47 14.38 -10.53
N ARG A 65 -4.37 14.94 -11.03
CA ARG A 65 -3.32 14.15 -11.66
C ARG A 65 -2.52 13.38 -10.61
N LEU A 66 -2.41 12.07 -10.78
CA LEU A 66 -1.58 11.24 -9.93
C LEU A 66 -0.09 11.44 -10.22
N ARG A 67 0.73 11.33 -9.19
CA ARG A 67 2.19 11.47 -9.23
C ARG A 67 2.86 10.18 -8.82
N PRO A 68 3.54 9.48 -9.76
CA PRO A 68 4.31 8.29 -9.43
C PRO A 68 5.57 8.69 -8.66
N VAL A 69 5.89 7.91 -7.64
CA VAL A 69 7.12 8.00 -6.84
C VAL A 69 7.80 6.64 -6.88
N LEU A 70 9.08 6.59 -7.24
CA LEU A 70 9.83 5.35 -7.40
C LEU A 70 10.50 4.96 -6.07
N ASN A 71 10.49 3.67 -5.78
CA ASN A 71 11.16 3.08 -4.64
C ASN A 71 12.43 2.35 -5.09
N GLU A 72 13.58 2.95 -4.83
CA GLU A 72 14.90 2.38 -5.11
C GLU A 72 15.64 1.96 -3.82
N ALA A 73 14.92 1.82 -2.71
CA ALA A 73 15.52 1.49 -1.41
C ALA A 73 16.09 0.05 -1.38
N ASN A 74 15.61 -0.83 -2.25
CA ASN A 74 15.99 -2.23 -2.27
C ASN A 74 16.00 -2.76 -3.71
N ALA A 75 17.08 -3.45 -4.10
CA ALA A 75 17.22 -4.01 -5.45
C ALA A 75 16.09 -4.99 -5.80
N ARG A 76 15.66 -5.84 -4.86
CA ARG A 76 14.57 -6.80 -5.09
C ARG A 76 13.23 -6.11 -5.35
N ILE A 77 12.93 -5.02 -4.64
CA ILE A 77 11.74 -4.20 -4.91
C ILE A 77 11.78 -3.68 -6.35
N ASN A 78 12.93 -3.15 -6.77
CA ASN A 78 13.10 -2.63 -8.12
C ASN A 78 12.93 -3.73 -9.18
N ASP A 79 13.54 -4.89 -9.00
CA ASP A 79 13.43 -6.02 -9.93
C ASP A 79 11.97 -6.50 -10.07
N ILE A 80 11.27 -6.69 -8.96
CA ILE A 80 9.86 -7.11 -8.96
C ILE A 80 8.99 -6.05 -9.63
N PHE A 81 9.19 -4.77 -9.32
CA PHE A 81 8.47 -3.66 -9.93
C PHE A 81 8.69 -3.63 -11.45
N LEU A 82 9.93 -3.71 -11.90
CA LEU A 82 10.25 -3.71 -13.33
C LEU A 82 9.62 -4.89 -14.08
N GLN A 83 9.64 -6.08 -13.50
CA GLN A 83 9.10 -7.28 -14.11
C GLN A 83 7.57 -7.33 -14.07
N ASN A 84 6.97 -7.07 -12.92
CA ASN A 84 5.55 -7.34 -12.68
C ASN A 84 4.65 -6.12 -12.91
N VAL A 85 5.16 -4.90 -12.75
CA VAL A 85 4.34 -3.69 -12.92
C VAL A 85 4.53 -3.10 -14.31
N VAL A 86 5.76 -2.76 -14.69
CA VAL A 86 6.01 -2.08 -15.97
C VAL A 86 6.40 -3.04 -17.11
N SER A 87 6.81 -4.27 -16.80
CA SER A 87 7.24 -5.32 -17.73
C SER A 87 8.36 -4.82 -18.68
N MET A 88 9.40 -4.24 -18.11
CA MET A 88 10.55 -3.70 -18.82
C MET A 88 11.84 -4.01 -18.08
N SER A 89 12.97 -4.04 -18.83
CA SER A 89 14.28 -4.00 -18.19
C SER A 89 14.57 -2.59 -17.66
N ASP A 90 15.45 -2.50 -16.69
CA ASP A 90 15.90 -1.25 -16.07
C ASP A 90 16.35 -0.22 -17.11
N ILE A 91 17.26 -0.60 -18.01
CA ILE A 91 17.76 0.25 -19.08
C ILE A 91 16.64 0.74 -20.00
N THR A 92 15.66 -0.11 -20.31
CA THR A 92 14.54 0.25 -21.19
C THR A 92 13.61 1.23 -20.49
N TYR A 93 13.38 1.03 -19.21
CA TYR A 93 12.54 1.89 -18.37
C TYR A 93 13.15 3.28 -18.23
N ASP A 94 14.43 3.37 -17.88
CA ASP A 94 15.15 4.64 -17.77
C ASP A 94 15.16 5.43 -19.07
N ARG A 95 15.45 4.76 -20.20
CA ARG A 95 15.41 5.39 -21.53
C ARG A 95 14.01 5.91 -21.87
N ARG A 96 12.96 5.21 -21.45
CA ARG A 96 11.59 5.66 -21.65
C ARG A 96 11.30 6.93 -20.84
N LEU A 97 11.62 6.96 -19.56
CA LEU A 97 11.41 8.12 -18.71
C LEU A 97 12.20 9.33 -19.19
N LEU A 98 13.47 9.13 -19.57
CA LEU A 98 14.31 10.18 -20.14
C LEU A 98 13.73 10.74 -21.46
N ARG A 99 13.26 9.88 -22.34
CA ARG A 99 12.63 10.30 -23.60
C ARG A 99 11.39 11.16 -23.36
N LEU A 100 10.53 10.77 -22.40
CA LEU A 100 9.34 11.55 -22.04
C LEU A 100 9.70 12.90 -21.46
N ALA A 101 10.75 12.98 -20.65
CA ALA A 101 11.25 14.24 -20.10
C ALA A 101 11.74 15.17 -21.21
N LEU A 102 12.57 14.66 -22.12
CA LEU A 102 13.17 15.46 -23.20
C LEU A 102 12.18 15.87 -24.28
N GLN A 103 11.29 14.97 -24.71
CA GLN A 103 10.37 15.22 -25.82
C GLN A 103 9.08 15.92 -25.42
N GLN A 104 8.60 15.70 -24.21
CA GLN A 104 7.30 16.18 -23.74
C GLN A 104 7.41 17.17 -22.58
N GLY A 105 8.63 17.55 -22.17
CA GLY A 105 8.85 18.42 -21.03
C GLY A 105 8.30 17.87 -19.70
N ARG A 106 8.14 16.54 -19.59
CA ARG A 106 7.60 15.90 -18.40
C ARG A 106 8.66 15.80 -17.32
N THR A 107 8.29 16.08 -16.09
CA THR A 107 9.16 15.82 -14.94
C THR A 107 9.28 14.31 -14.76
N GLN A 108 10.50 13.83 -14.58
CA GLN A 108 10.72 12.43 -14.18
C GLN A 108 10.15 12.18 -12.79
N PRO A 109 9.66 10.95 -12.52
CA PRO A 109 9.25 10.57 -11.16
C PRO A 109 10.41 10.75 -10.18
N THR A 110 10.10 11.25 -8.99
CA THR A 110 11.09 11.30 -7.91
C THR A 110 11.35 9.89 -7.41
N ALA A 111 12.62 9.53 -7.25
CA ALA A 111 13.05 8.24 -6.71
C ALA A 111 13.62 8.41 -5.31
N PHE A 112 13.32 7.48 -4.41
CA PHE A 112 13.84 7.45 -3.05
C PHE A 112 14.62 6.16 -2.81
N LYS A 113 15.81 6.31 -2.21
CA LYS A 113 16.68 5.19 -1.80
C LYS A 113 16.54 4.83 -0.32
N ASP A 114 15.62 5.49 0.36
CA ASP A 114 15.31 5.27 1.76
C ASP A 114 13.79 5.12 1.93
N THR A 115 13.36 4.01 2.51
CA THR A 115 11.94 3.69 2.69
C THR A 115 11.23 4.68 3.61
N SER A 116 11.90 5.18 4.65
CA SER A 116 11.30 6.14 5.58
C SER A 116 11.03 7.49 4.90
N LEU A 117 11.99 7.96 4.10
CA LEU A 117 11.83 9.19 3.31
C LEU A 117 10.75 9.03 2.22
N LEU A 118 10.68 7.85 1.60
CA LEU A 118 9.61 7.52 0.64
C LEU A 118 8.23 7.63 1.30
N ILE A 119 8.05 6.96 2.44
CA ILE A 119 6.78 6.98 3.19
C ILE A 119 6.41 8.40 3.62
N GLN A 120 7.38 9.18 4.07
CA GLN A 120 7.17 10.58 4.41
C GLN A 120 6.70 11.40 3.21
N ALA A 121 7.33 11.24 2.05
CA ALA A 121 6.99 11.97 0.83
C ALA A 121 5.59 11.57 0.30
N VAL A 122 5.27 10.28 0.31
CA VAL A 122 3.95 9.78 -0.11
C VAL A 122 2.86 10.22 0.87
N GLY A 123 3.13 10.16 2.18
CA GLY A 123 2.19 10.60 3.22
C GLY A 123 1.85 12.09 3.14
N ALA A 124 2.80 12.92 2.71
CA ALA A 124 2.61 14.37 2.59
C ALA A 124 1.85 14.81 1.33
N ASP A 125 1.62 13.92 0.37
CA ASP A 125 0.99 14.25 -0.91
C ASP A 125 -0.19 13.34 -1.23
N PRO A 126 -1.43 13.84 -1.15
CA PRO A 126 -2.64 13.04 -1.43
C PRO A 126 -2.70 12.43 -2.83
N ASN A 127 -1.93 12.95 -3.79
CA ASN A 127 -1.90 12.49 -5.18
C ASN A 127 -0.68 11.60 -5.48
N ALA A 128 0.22 11.42 -4.53
CA ALA A 128 1.37 10.54 -4.70
C ALA A 128 0.96 9.07 -4.64
N VAL A 129 1.58 8.29 -5.52
CA VAL A 129 1.41 6.84 -5.59
C VAL A 129 2.79 6.20 -5.63
N SER A 130 3.05 5.23 -4.77
CA SER A 130 4.30 4.50 -4.72
C SER A 130 4.07 3.02 -4.38
N TYR A 131 5.13 2.29 -4.14
CA TYR A 131 5.10 0.88 -3.78
C TYR A 131 6.17 0.60 -2.73
N ALA A 132 5.89 -0.37 -1.86
CA ALA A 132 6.78 -0.77 -0.78
C ALA A 132 6.49 -2.22 -0.35
N TRP A 133 7.35 -2.80 0.46
CA TRP A 133 6.99 -4.04 1.15
C TRP A 133 5.84 -3.80 2.12
N ALA A 134 4.88 -4.73 2.15
CA ALA A 134 3.73 -4.64 3.05
C ALA A 134 4.16 -4.50 4.51
N LYS A 135 5.20 -5.23 4.94
CA LYS A 135 5.76 -5.16 6.30
C LYS A 135 6.28 -3.78 6.69
N ASP A 136 6.82 -3.02 5.73
CA ASP A 136 7.40 -1.69 5.99
C ASP A 136 6.33 -0.62 6.21
N VAL A 137 5.10 -0.87 5.76
CA VAL A 137 3.98 0.09 5.80
C VAL A 137 2.79 -0.36 6.64
N ALA A 138 2.77 -1.60 7.11
CA ALA A 138 1.62 -2.21 7.80
C ALA A 138 1.17 -1.43 9.06
N HIS A 139 2.07 -0.73 9.71
CA HIS A 139 1.83 0.02 10.94
C HIS A 139 2.06 1.53 10.79
N ASP A 140 2.24 2.02 9.57
CA ASP A 140 2.49 3.44 9.32
C ASP A 140 1.18 4.16 8.99
N SER A 141 0.74 5.02 9.89
CA SER A 141 -0.52 5.76 9.76
C SER A 141 -0.51 6.86 8.69
N ARG A 142 0.65 7.19 8.13
CA ARG A 142 0.78 8.23 7.09
C ARG A 142 0.36 7.75 5.72
N VAL A 143 0.40 6.45 5.50
CA VAL A 143 0.09 5.82 4.22
C VAL A 143 -0.90 4.68 4.38
N ARG A 144 -1.56 4.30 3.30
CA ARG A 144 -2.40 3.11 3.25
C ARG A 144 -2.17 2.31 1.98
N ILE A 145 -2.38 1.01 2.11
CA ILE A 145 -2.30 0.07 1.01
C ILE A 145 -3.61 0.12 0.21
N VAL A 146 -3.48 0.22 -1.11
CA VAL A 146 -4.64 0.22 -2.03
C VAL A 146 -4.67 -0.99 -2.96
N ARG A 147 -3.54 -1.69 -3.10
CA ARG A 147 -3.44 -2.89 -3.95
C ARG A 147 -2.22 -3.73 -3.59
N VAL A 148 -2.33 -5.06 -3.71
CA VAL A 148 -1.18 -5.96 -3.80
C VAL A 148 -0.72 -6.01 -5.25
N LEU A 149 0.57 -5.74 -5.48
CA LEU A 149 1.19 -5.75 -6.81
C LEU A 149 1.84 -7.10 -7.12
N TRP A 150 2.41 -7.71 -6.09
CA TRP A 150 3.07 -8.99 -6.18
C TRP A 150 3.14 -9.65 -4.79
N GLN A 151 3.06 -10.97 -4.77
CA GLN A 151 3.26 -11.81 -3.58
C GLN A 151 3.97 -13.10 -3.98
N ASP A 152 4.81 -13.63 -3.06
CA ASP A 152 5.49 -14.91 -3.26
C ASP A 152 4.58 -16.09 -2.93
#